data_67b13f57c8617e3d6ad985bba58ebd34
#
_entry.id   67b13f57c8617e3d6ad985bba58ebd34
#
_cell.length_a   1.000
_cell.length_b   1.000
_cell.length_c   1.000
_cell.angle_alpha   90.00
_cell.angle_beta   90.00
_cell.angle_gamma   90.00
#
_symmetry.space_group_name_H-M   'P 1'
#
loop_
_entity.id
_entity.type
_entity.pdbx_description
1 polymer ?
#
loop_
_entity_poly.entity_id
_entity_poly.type
_entity_poly.pdbx_seq_one_letter_code
_entity_poly.pdbx_strand_id
1 'polypeptide(L)'
;SLDKWGLISLLPKNLIRVGIYEEYFKKPKAGILTLNNVKLEVGKMIYAKKDGKWICTSIVSIQLNDKDVDQVDNGEVGIVTDIELEKGYEIFVKIE
;
A
#
# COMPACT_ATOMS: atom_id res chain seq x y z
N SER A 1 -15.14 -0.48 -10.08
CA SER A 1 -14.35 -0.21 -11.28
C SER A 1 -13.27 0.84 -11.01
N LEU A 2 -12.19 0.75 -11.76
CA LEU A 2 -11.08 1.70 -11.67
C LEU A 2 -11.16 2.69 -12.83
N ASP A 3 -10.85 3.95 -12.54
CA ASP A 3 -10.56 4.92 -13.59
C ASP A 3 -9.04 5.02 -13.80
N LYS A 4 -8.62 5.93 -14.69
CA LYS A 4 -7.18 6.09 -15.03
C LYS A 4 -6.32 6.59 -13.85
N TRP A 5 -6.94 7.08 -12.78
CA TRP A 5 -6.25 7.58 -11.60
C TRP A 5 -6.23 6.58 -10.46
N GLY A 6 -6.77 5.38 -10.67
CA GLY A 6 -6.91 4.39 -9.63
C GLY A 6 -8.10 4.61 -8.69
N LEU A 7 -8.93 5.63 -8.95
CA LEU A 7 -10.12 5.87 -8.15
C LEU A 7 -11.13 4.75 -8.35
N ILE A 8 -11.78 4.34 -7.28
CA ILE A 8 -12.76 3.26 -7.34
C ILE A 8 -14.11 3.73 -6.83
N SER A 9 -15.18 3.29 -7.49
CA SER A 9 -16.55 3.61 -7.11
C SER A 9 -17.18 2.55 -6.22
N LEU A 10 -16.71 1.30 -6.32
CA LEU A 10 -17.18 0.19 -5.50
C LEU A 10 -15.99 -0.44 -4.80
N LEU A 11 -16.07 -0.54 -3.47
CA LEU A 11 -15.04 -1.19 -2.68
C LEU A 11 -15.29 -2.69 -2.60
N PRO A 12 -14.23 -3.52 -2.66
CA PRO A 12 -14.39 -4.92 -2.34
C PRO A 12 -14.78 -5.10 -0.87
N LYS A 13 -15.42 -6.21 -0.59
CA LYS A 13 -15.70 -6.62 0.78
C LYS A 13 -14.44 -7.20 1.41
N ASN A 14 -14.42 -7.30 2.72
CA ASN A 14 -13.33 -7.94 3.46
C ASN A 14 -11.99 -7.22 3.35
N LEU A 15 -12.03 -5.89 3.44
CA LEU A 15 -10.80 -5.11 3.60
C LEU A 15 -10.38 -5.07 5.05
N ILE A 16 -9.08 -5.22 5.30
CA ILE A 16 -8.50 -4.98 6.61
C ILE A 16 -7.53 -3.81 6.52
N ARG A 17 -7.50 -3.03 7.59
CA ARG A 17 -6.60 -1.89 7.68
C ARG A 17 -5.18 -2.37 7.99
N VAL A 18 -4.22 -1.89 7.21
CA VAL A 18 -2.81 -2.19 7.41
C VAL A 18 -2.15 -1.12 8.28
N GLY A 19 -2.37 0.14 7.95
CA GLY A 19 -1.73 1.26 8.64
C GLY A 19 -1.80 2.54 7.83
N ILE A 20 -0.97 3.51 8.21
CA ILE A 20 -0.86 4.80 7.53
C ILE A 20 0.40 4.81 6.67
N TYR A 21 0.25 5.24 5.42
CA TYR A 21 1.35 5.41 4.49
C TYR A 21 2.11 6.68 4.84
N GLU A 22 3.39 6.53 5.17
CA GLU A 22 4.23 7.65 5.54
C GLU A 22 5.29 7.92 4.49
N GLU A 23 5.74 9.16 4.39
CA GLU A 23 6.76 9.55 3.43
C GLU A 23 8.12 8.96 3.79
N TYR A 24 8.84 8.48 2.78
CA TYR A 24 10.19 7.95 2.94
C TYR A 24 11.18 8.85 2.22
N PHE A 25 11.93 9.65 2.97
CA PHE A 25 12.80 10.69 2.42
C PHE A 25 13.99 10.18 1.63
N LYS A 26 14.46 8.97 1.89
CA LYS A 26 15.65 8.41 1.25
C LYS A 26 15.38 7.86 -0.15
N LYS A 27 14.14 7.57 -0.47
CA LYS A 27 13.77 6.97 -1.77
C LYS A 27 12.55 7.67 -2.32
N PRO A 28 12.70 8.42 -3.43
CA PRO A 28 11.55 9.04 -4.09
C PRO A 28 10.52 7.97 -4.43
N LYS A 29 9.24 8.32 -4.33
CA LYS A 29 8.10 7.48 -4.65
C LYS A 29 7.88 6.27 -3.72
N ALA A 30 8.74 6.07 -2.73
CA ALA A 30 8.53 5.03 -1.73
C ALA A 30 7.84 5.60 -0.50
N GLY A 31 7.07 4.78 0.17
CA GLY A 31 6.48 5.13 1.45
C GLY A 31 6.71 4.04 2.47
N ILE A 32 6.55 4.38 3.73
CA ILE A 32 6.78 3.47 4.85
C ILE A 32 5.43 2.99 5.40
N LEU A 33 5.33 1.68 5.58
CA LEU A 33 4.23 1.05 6.30
C LEU A 33 4.79 0.19 7.42
N THR A 34 4.11 0.18 8.55
CA THR A 34 4.42 -0.76 9.62
C THR A 34 3.38 -1.88 9.59
N LEU A 35 3.86 -3.11 9.41
CA LEU A 35 2.99 -4.27 9.31
C LEU A 35 2.93 -5.02 10.64
N ASN A 36 1.73 -5.45 10.98
CA ASN A 36 1.50 -6.27 12.16
C ASN A 36 0.67 -7.48 11.74
N ASN A 37 1.37 -8.53 11.35
CA ASN A 37 0.77 -9.80 10.93
C ASN A 37 -0.20 -9.64 9.75
N VAL A 38 0.16 -8.77 8.80
CA VAL A 38 -0.60 -8.57 7.57
C VAL A 38 0.33 -8.75 6.38
N LYS A 39 0.11 -9.79 5.60
CA LYS A 39 0.98 -10.12 4.48
C LYS A 39 0.83 -9.12 3.33
N LEU A 40 1.96 -8.58 2.90
CA LEU A 40 2.08 -7.85 1.65
C LEU A 40 2.96 -8.62 0.68
N GLU A 41 2.65 -8.51 -0.59
CA GLU A 41 3.35 -9.22 -1.65
C GLU A 41 3.44 -8.34 -2.88
N VAL A 42 4.59 -8.38 -3.57
CA VAL A 42 4.77 -7.65 -4.82
C VAL A 42 3.72 -8.12 -5.83
N GLY A 43 3.09 -7.17 -6.49
CA GLY A 43 2.00 -7.42 -7.44
C GLY A 43 0.60 -7.40 -6.82
N LYS A 44 0.52 -7.43 -5.49
CA LYS A 44 -0.76 -7.38 -4.80
C LYS A 44 -1.38 -5.99 -4.89
N MET A 45 -2.70 -5.94 -5.02
CA MET A 45 -3.44 -4.68 -4.97
C MET A 45 -3.59 -4.22 -3.54
N ILE A 46 -3.43 -2.92 -3.34
CA ILE A 46 -3.75 -2.28 -2.06
C ILE A 46 -4.81 -1.19 -2.30
N TYR A 47 -5.52 -0.87 -1.25
CA TYR A 47 -6.58 0.13 -1.27
C TYR A 47 -6.19 1.24 -0.31
N ALA A 48 -6.17 2.46 -0.80
CA ALA A 48 -5.73 3.62 -0.04
C ALA A 48 -6.86 4.63 0.07
N LYS A 49 -7.07 5.14 1.29
CA LYS A 49 -8.13 6.11 1.57
C LYS A 49 -7.55 7.37 2.17
N LYS A 50 -7.96 8.52 1.64
CA LYS A 50 -7.61 9.82 2.19
C LYS A 50 -8.71 10.82 1.84
N ASP A 51 -9.13 11.60 2.83
CA ASP A 51 -10.17 12.64 2.64
C ASP A 51 -11.43 12.08 1.98
N GLY A 52 -11.83 10.89 2.37
CA GLY A 52 -13.03 10.24 1.85
C GLY A 52 -12.90 9.65 0.45
N LYS A 53 -11.72 9.73 -0.17
CA LYS A 53 -11.49 9.19 -1.50
C LYS A 53 -10.65 7.93 -1.43
N TRP A 54 -10.96 6.97 -2.29
CA TRP A 54 -10.28 5.70 -2.37
C TRP A 54 -9.49 5.57 -3.67
N ILE A 55 -8.29 5.04 -3.56
CA ILE A 55 -7.42 4.70 -4.70
C ILE A 55 -7.07 3.23 -4.57
N CYS A 56 -7.08 2.51 -5.69
CA CYS A 56 -6.58 1.14 -5.77
C CYS A 56 -5.31 1.15 -6.62
N THR A 57 -4.24 0.57 -6.11
CA THR A 57 -2.97 0.51 -6.82
C THR A 57 -2.22 -0.78 -6.47
N SER A 58 -1.28 -1.17 -7.30
CA SER A 58 -0.50 -2.38 -7.05
C SER A 58 0.83 -2.06 -6.39
N ILE A 59 1.36 -3.03 -5.64
CA ILE A 59 2.70 -2.95 -5.06
C ILE A 59 3.71 -3.33 -6.13
N VAL A 60 4.62 -2.40 -6.45
CA VAL A 60 5.68 -2.61 -7.43
C VAL A 60 6.91 -3.21 -6.79
N SER A 61 7.29 -2.73 -5.61
CA SER A 61 8.44 -3.26 -4.88
C SER A 61 8.25 -3.11 -3.39
N ILE A 62 8.92 -4.00 -2.64
CA ILE A 62 8.95 -3.97 -1.19
C ILE A 62 10.41 -4.07 -0.75
N GLN A 63 10.80 -3.24 0.22
CA GLN A 63 12.11 -3.33 0.85
C GLN A 63 11.98 -3.52 2.35
N LEU A 64 12.77 -4.42 2.88
CA LEU A 64 12.87 -4.70 4.30
C LEU A 64 14.36 -4.67 4.66
N ASN A 65 14.74 -3.78 5.57
CA ASN A 65 16.15 -3.59 5.96
C ASN A 65 17.07 -3.36 4.74
N ASP A 66 16.64 -2.47 3.83
CA ASP A 66 17.35 -2.09 2.61
C ASP A 66 17.54 -3.21 1.59
N LYS A 67 16.80 -4.30 1.72
CA LYS A 67 16.82 -5.41 0.76
C LYS A 67 15.47 -5.57 0.10
N ASP A 68 15.47 -5.87 -1.19
CA ASP A 68 14.26 -6.19 -1.92
C ASP A 68 13.74 -7.54 -1.45
N VAL A 69 12.44 -7.60 -1.17
CA VAL A 69 11.76 -8.84 -0.80
C VAL A 69 10.50 -8.99 -1.64
N ASP A 70 10.08 -10.23 -1.86
CA ASP A 70 8.84 -10.50 -2.61
C ASP A 70 7.61 -10.43 -1.74
N GLN A 71 7.75 -10.74 -0.46
CA GLN A 71 6.64 -10.73 0.50
C GLN A 71 7.15 -10.47 1.91
N VAL A 72 6.26 -9.95 2.75
CA VAL A 72 6.57 -9.62 4.14
C VAL A 72 5.27 -9.55 4.93
N ASP A 73 5.28 -9.88 6.21
CA ASP A 73 4.08 -9.84 7.04
C ASP A 73 4.25 -9.09 8.37
N ASN A 74 5.46 -8.70 8.72
CA ASN A 74 5.73 -7.96 9.95
C ASN A 74 6.87 -6.98 9.77
N GLY A 75 6.81 -5.90 10.52
CA GLY A 75 7.88 -4.91 10.60
C GLY A 75 7.64 -3.68 9.76
N GLU A 76 8.61 -2.79 9.78
CA GLU A 76 8.58 -1.56 9.00
C GLU A 76 9.15 -1.83 7.62
N VAL A 77 8.38 -1.52 6.59
CA VAL A 77 8.77 -1.78 5.20
C VAL A 77 8.64 -0.52 4.36
N GLY A 78 9.50 -0.41 3.35
CA GLY A 78 9.35 0.59 2.30
C GLY A 78 8.62 -0.04 1.12
N ILE A 79 7.61 0.63 0.59
CA ILE A 79 6.90 0.15 -0.58
C ILE A 79 6.85 1.21 -1.66
N VAL A 80 6.91 0.74 -2.91
CA VAL A 80 6.67 1.56 -4.09
C VAL A 80 5.40 1.02 -4.73
N THR A 81 4.49 1.92 -5.05
CA THR A 81 3.22 1.58 -5.70
C THR A 81 3.19 2.09 -7.12
N ASP A 82 2.40 1.45 -7.97
CA ASP A 82 2.27 1.85 -9.37
C ASP A 82 1.72 3.27 -9.50
N ILE A 83 0.67 3.58 -8.74
CA ILE A 83 0.19 4.95 -8.60
C ILE A 83 0.83 5.52 -7.34
N GLU A 84 1.63 6.57 -7.48
CA GLU A 84 2.33 7.18 -6.36
C GLU A 84 1.34 7.71 -5.32
N LEU A 85 1.54 7.31 -4.06
CA LEU A 85 0.71 7.75 -2.95
C LEU A 85 1.44 8.82 -2.16
N GLU A 86 0.70 9.83 -1.71
CA GLU A 86 1.21 10.81 -0.76
C GLU A 86 1.11 10.28 0.67
N LYS A 87 1.82 10.93 1.59
CA LYS A 87 1.70 10.57 3.01
C LYS A 87 0.28 10.81 3.51
N GLY A 88 -0.11 10.04 4.49
CA GLY A 88 -1.40 10.20 5.15
C GLY A 88 -2.51 9.29 4.63
N TYR A 89 -2.27 8.54 3.57
CA TYR A 89 -3.24 7.55 3.13
C TYR A 89 -3.35 6.41 4.15
N GLU A 90 -4.58 6.04 4.50
CA GLU A 90 -4.83 4.79 5.20
C GLU A 90 -4.78 3.65 4.18
N ILE A 91 -4.04 2.60 4.50
CA ILE A 91 -3.84 1.48 3.59
C ILE A 91 -4.63 0.27 4.06
N PHE A 92 -5.28 -0.38 3.12
CA PHE A 92 -6.09 -1.58 3.36
C PHE A 92 -5.73 -2.64 2.34
N VAL A 93 -5.88 -3.88 2.73
CA VAL A 93 -5.73 -5.03 1.83
C VAL A 93 -6.95 -5.93 1.95
N LYS A 94 -7.21 -6.68 0.89
CA LYS A 94 -8.30 -7.64 0.87
C LYS A 94 -7.89 -8.91 1.60
N ILE A 95 -8.74 -9.39 2.47
CA ILE A 95 -8.55 -10.71 3.10
C ILE A 95 -8.93 -11.76 2.08
N GLU A 96 -8.05 -12.71 1.86
CA GLU A 96 -8.30 -13.84 0.96
C GLU A 96 -8.90 -15.02 1.69
#